data_8c400056ae38a331b6cd45e54e988cd6
#
_entry.id   8c400056ae38a331b6cd45e54e988cd6
#
_cell.length_a   1.000
_cell.length_b   1.000
_cell.length_c   1.000
_cell.angle_alpha   90.00
_cell.angle_beta   90.00
_cell.angle_gamma   90.00
#
_symmetry.space_group_name_H-M   'P 1'
#
loop_
_entity.id
_entity.type
_entity.pdbx_description
1 polymer ?
#
loop_
_entity_poly.entity_id
_entity_poly.type
_entity_poly.pdbx_seq_one_letter_code
_entity_poly.pdbx_strand_id
1 'polypeptide(L)'
;MTNGAEYDIIILDKYPVNKTAEIIRKEKQMKLTKRIIAGFLSALFILCSVSLPVAAAADPYTWDGTSVLAADRTYYIKSNITLGKSLTVPAGTVMVLLSGTSVTVPYGITLDIKGRLVADNGASLIINGTLNTYGGSALDIDGTMSASGRSAVSLSGVTLLSDTAQTAFAGTLDVNSEFTSYGEIGVTGTARFNAKSYIGGKLEIRNNAQVINTGAMALGNDCSYTLKGMFTNSKNGSVTDNRRAYD
;
A
#
# COMPACT_ATOMS: atom_id res chain seq x y z
N MET A 1 -41.68 -22.42 -42.12
CA MET A 1 -40.21 -22.45 -42.15
C MET A 1 -39.71 -22.00 -40.81
N THR A 2 -39.48 -22.92 -39.90
CA THR A 2 -39.02 -22.66 -38.53
C THR A 2 -37.58 -23.16 -38.43
N ASN A 3 -36.62 -22.23 -38.34
CA ASN A 3 -35.22 -22.60 -38.06
C ASN A 3 -35.08 -22.89 -36.57
N GLY A 4 -34.91 -24.18 -36.25
CA GLY A 4 -34.49 -24.63 -34.94
C GLY A 4 -33.00 -24.37 -34.76
N ALA A 5 -32.65 -23.58 -33.79
CA ALA A 5 -31.26 -23.48 -33.29
C ALA A 5 -30.95 -24.73 -32.47
N GLU A 6 -30.06 -25.53 -32.98
CA GLU A 6 -29.49 -26.67 -32.28
C GLU A 6 -28.47 -26.12 -31.25
N TYR A 7 -28.75 -26.32 -29.97
CA TYR A 7 -27.79 -26.00 -28.88
C TYR A 7 -26.94 -27.27 -28.65
N ASP A 8 -25.67 -27.19 -29.01
CA ASP A 8 -24.68 -28.20 -28.64
C ASP A 8 -24.49 -28.18 -27.12
N ILE A 9 -25.03 -29.22 -26.48
CA ILE A 9 -24.76 -29.50 -25.07
C ILE A 9 -23.35 -30.13 -25.01
N ILE A 10 -22.36 -29.29 -24.60
CA ILE A 10 -21.03 -29.81 -24.30
C ILE A 10 -21.11 -30.60 -23.00
N ILE A 11 -21.11 -31.89 -23.14
CA ILE A 11 -21.04 -32.86 -22.00
C ILE A 11 -19.63 -32.71 -21.40
N LEU A 12 -19.55 -32.14 -20.22
CA LEU A 12 -18.33 -32.02 -19.39
C LEU A 12 -17.93 -33.34 -18.71
N ASP A 13 -17.94 -34.43 -19.46
CA ASP A 13 -17.71 -35.78 -18.92
C ASP A 13 -16.30 -36.34 -19.23
N LYS A 14 -15.31 -35.48 -19.44
CA LYS A 14 -13.95 -35.91 -19.84
C LYS A 14 -12.80 -35.52 -18.90
N TYR A 15 -13.06 -35.04 -17.69
CA TYR A 15 -11.98 -34.86 -16.73
C TYR A 15 -12.18 -35.80 -15.52
N PRO A 16 -11.23 -36.71 -15.27
CA PRO A 16 -11.32 -37.60 -14.13
C PRO A 16 -11.28 -36.78 -12.84
N VAL A 17 -12.21 -37.04 -11.94
CA VAL A 17 -12.43 -36.37 -10.63
C VAL A 17 -11.13 -36.17 -9.82
N ASN A 18 -10.12 -37.02 -10.06
CA ASN A 18 -8.80 -36.92 -9.45
C ASN A 18 -7.97 -35.70 -9.90
N LYS A 19 -8.13 -35.18 -11.13
CA LYS A 19 -7.38 -34.00 -11.60
C LYS A 19 -7.88 -32.71 -10.98
N THR A 20 -9.19 -32.61 -10.79
CA THR A 20 -9.79 -31.39 -10.15
C THR A 20 -9.38 -31.29 -8.68
N ALA A 21 -9.36 -32.42 -7.95
CA ALA A 21 -8.89 -32.46 -6.57
C ALA A 21 -7.39 -32.10 -6.44
N GLU A 22 -6.57 -32.53 -7.41
CA GLU A 22 -5.14 -32.22 -7.44
C GLU A 22 -4.88 -30.75 -7.77
N ILE A 23 -5.65 -30.16 -8.69
CA ILE A 23 -5.58 -28.73 -9.03
C ILE A 23 -5.97 -27.88 -7.82
N ILE A 24 -7.07 -28.20 -7.14
CA ILE A 24 -7.51 -27.49 -5.93
C ILE A 24 -6.47 -27.61 -4.79
N ARG A 25 -5.83 -28.76 -4.66
CA ARG A 25 -4.77 -28.97 -3.66
C ARG A 25 -3.51 -28.17 -3.98
N LYS A 26 -3.11 -28.10 -5.25
CA LYS A 26 -1.99 -27.27 -5.72
C LYS A 26 -2.28 -25.78 -5.55
N GLU A 27 -3.52 -25.34 -5.81
CA GLU A 27 -3.92 -23.95 -5.60
C GLU A 27 -3.92 -23.56 -4.11
N LYS A 28 -4.44 -24.41 -3.23
CA LYS A 28 -4.37 -24.18 -1.77
C LYS A 28 -2.94 -24.13 -1.27
N GLN A 29 -2.07 -25.03 -1.74
CA GLN A 29 -0.65 -24.98 -1.40
C GLN A 29 0.02 -23.71 -1.94
N MET A 30 -0.28 -23.30 -3.17
CA MET A 30 0.29 -22.08 -3.76
C MET A 30 -0.18 -20.81 -3.04
N LYS A 31 -1.44 -20.75 -2.59
CA LYS A 31 -1.95 -19.65 -1.76
C LYS A 31 -1.27 -19.61 -0.39
N LEU A 32 -1.04 -20.78 0.23
CA LEU A 32 -0.33 -20.87 1.50
C LEU A 32 1.14 -20.47 1.35
N THR A 33 1.81 -20.93 0.29
CA THR A 33 3.21 -20.59 0.00
C THR A 33 3.38 -19.11 -0.30
N LYS A 34 2.45 -18.48 -1.04
CA LYS A 34 2.47 -17.03 -1.31
C LYS A 34 2.26 -16.20 -0.04
N ARG A 35 1.36 -16.64 0.86
CA ARG A 35 1.17 -15.99 2.18
C ARG A 35 2.39 -16.15 3.08
N ILE A 36 3.03 -17.31 3.06
CA ILE A 36 4.27 -17.56 3.79
C ILE A 36 5.42 -16.75 3.20
N ILE A 37 5.53 -16.65 1.87
CA ILE A 37 6.58 -15.85 1.19
C ILE A 37 6.34 -14.35 1.43
N ALA A 38 5.10 -13.86 1.37
CA ALA A 38 4.79 -12.47 1.71
C ALA A 38 5.09 -12.16 3.18
N GLY A 39 4.72 -13.07 4.10
CA GLY A 39 5.07 -12.97 5.52
C GLY A 39 6.57 -13.10 5.78
N PHE A 40 7.29 -13.96 5.02
CA PHE A 40 8.74 -14.09 5.11
C PHE A 40 9.49 -12.92 4.47
N LEU A 41 8.97 -12.32 3.37
CA LEU A 41 9.60 -11.12 2.79
C LEU A 41 9.47 -9.92 3.73
N SER A 42 8.33 -9.73 4.37
CA SER A 42 8.17 -8.67 5.38
C SER A 42 9.01 -8.97 6.63
N ALA A 43 9.08 -10.23 7.08
CA ALA A 43 9.94 -10.66 8.20
C ALA A 43 11.43 -10.64 7.82
N LEU A 44 11.80 -10.99 6.58
CA LEU A 44 13.19 -10.98 6.11
C LEU A 44 13.71 -9.55 5.91
N PHE A 45 12.85 -8.60 5.52
CA PHE A 45 13.20 -7.18 5.50
C PHE A 45 13.43 -6.62 6.90
N ILE A 46 12.70 -7.15 7.92
CA ILE A 46 12.95 -6.86 9.34
C ILE A 46 14.26 -7.51 9.80
N LEU A 47 14.62 -8.69 9.31
CA LEU A 47 15.80 -9.43 9.72
C LEU A 47 17.10 -9.03 9.00
N CYS A 48 17.04 -8.55 7.74
CA CYS A 48 18.23 -8.07 7.02
C CYS A 48 18.72 -6.69 7.46
N SER A 49 17.92 -5.93 8.22
CA SER A 49 18.35 -4.65 8.78
C SER A 49 18.94 -4.78 10.20
N VAL A 50 19.02 -5.99 10.78
CA VAL A 50 19.49 -6.21 12.15
C VAL A 50 20.67 -7.19 12.16
N SER A 51 21.78 -6.81 11.51
CA SER A 51 23.10 -7.26 11.93
C SER A 51 23.84 -6.09 12.61
N LEU A 52 23.24 -5.54 13.66
CA LEU A 52 23.94 -4.68 14.60
C LEU A 52 24.31 -5.52 15.84
N PRO A 53 25.50 -5.30 16.42
CA PRO A 53 25.86 -5.94 17.69
C PRO A 53 24.77 -5.65 18.71
N VAL A 54 24.37 -6.67 19.47
CA VAL A 54 23.45 -6.53 20.59
C VAL A 54 24.10 -5.60 21.63
N ALA A 55 24.03 -4.30 21.40
CA ALA A 55 24.12 -3.33 22.47
C ALA A 55 22.80 -3.44 23.27
N ALA A 56 22.92 -3.50 24.58
CA ALA A 56 21.82 -3.64 25.54
C ALA A 56 20.59 -2.89 25.06
N ALA A 57 19.42 -3.56 25.07
CA ALA A 57 18.15 -3.02 24.60
C ALA A 57 17.90 -1.66 25.25
N ALA A 58 18.25 -0.60 24.53
CA ALA A 58 17.85 0.75 24.94
C ALA A 58 16.33 0.79 24.89
N ASP A 59 15.71 1.28 25.94
CA ASP A 59 14.26 1.50 25.98
C ASP A 59 13.81 2.19 24.70
N PRO A 60 12.76 1.68 24.06
CA PRO A 60 12.28 2.27 22.82
C PRO A 60 11.93 3.73 23.08
N TYR A 61 12.56 4.64 22.33
CA TYR A 61 12.35 6.07 22.51
C TYR A 61 10.88 6.41 22.20
N THR A 62 10.17 6.90 23.21
CA THR A 62 8.87 7.52 22.99
C THR A 62 9.10 8.92 22.43
N TRP A 63 8.55 9.21 21.25
CA TRP A 63 8.61 10.56 20.68
C TRP A 63 7.42 11.39 21.14
N ASP A 64 7.68 12.61 21.60
CA ASP A 64 6.70 13.54 22.18
C ASP A 64 6.12 14.55 21.19
N GLY A 65 6.50 14.49 19.93
CA GLY A 65 6.06 15.43 18.90
C GLY A 65 6.92 16.69 18.77
N THR A 66 7.87 16.93 19.66
CA THR A 66 8.64 18.20 19.73
C THR A 66 10.13 18.01 19.57
N SER A 67 10.68 16.94 20.10
CA SER A 67 12.12 16.64 20.08
C SER A 67 12.62 16.35 18.66
N VAL A 68 13.90 16.62 18.42
CA VAL A 68 14.57 16.29 17.16
C VAL A 68 14.82 14.78 17.13
N LEU A 69 14.49 14.15 16.01
CA LEU A 69 14.78 12.73 15.79
C LEU A 69 16.28 12.55 15.50
N ALA A 70 16.95 11.74 16.31
CA ALA A 70 18.32 11.32 16.01
C ALA A 70 18.31 10.17 15.00
N ALA A 71 19.35 10.08 14.17
CA ALA A 71 19.51 8.98 13.23
C ALA A 71 19.73 7.64 13.96
N ASP A 72 19.48 6.54 13.24
CA ASP A 72 19.74 5.15 13.66
C ASP A 72 19.02 4.74 14.94
N ARG A 73 17.81 5.25 15.14
CA ARG A 73 16.98 4.95 16.31
C ARG A 73 15.56 4.57 15.92
N THR A 74 14.89 3.83 16.78
CA THR A 74 13.46 3.55 16.68
C THR A 74 12.70 4.41 17.67
N TYR A 75 11.74 5.17 17.18
CA TYR A 75 10.84 6.01 17.96
C TYR A 75 9.44 5.46 17.91
N TYR A 76 8.78 5.39 19.06
CA TYR A 76 7.40 4.96 19.18
C TYR A 76 6.50 6.14 19.52
N ILE A 77 5.40 6.26 18.79
CA ILE A 77 4.34 7.23 19.03
C ILE A 77 3.27 6.52 19.82
N LYS A 78 3.10 6.92 21.07
CA LYS A 78 2.18 6.33 22.07
C LYS A 78 0.97 7.22 22.36
N SER A 79 0.84 8.37 21.71
CA SER A 79 -0.26 9.31 21.86
C SER A 79 -0.54 10.02 20.55
N ASN A 80 -1.68 10.68 20.46
CA ASN A 80 -2.01 11.48 19.29
C ASN A 80 -1.12 12.73 19.23
N ILE A 81 -0.48 12.94 18.07
CA ILE A 81 0.44 14.06 17.83
C ILE A 81 -0.04 14.85 16.63
N THR A 82 -0.09 16.18 16.82
CA THR A 82 -0.23 17.13 15.71
C THR A 82 1.10 17.87 15.54
N LEU A 83 1.69 17.80 14.35
CA LEU A 83 2.97 18.46 14.09
C LEU A 83 2.81 19.97 14.17
N GLY A 84 3.59 20.62 15.03
CA GLY A 84 3.65 22.07 15.12
C GLY A 84 4.62 22.72 14.12
N LYS A 85 5.50 21.92 13.52
CA LYS A 85 6.51 22.31 12.53
C LYS A 85 6.83 21.14 11.62
N SER A 86 7.44 21.43 10.48
CA SER A 86 7.90 20.37 9.57
C SER A 86 8.89 19.44 10.26
N LEU A 87 8.74 18.13 9.97
CA LEU A 87 9.52 17.06 10.58
C LEU A 87 10.21 16.25 9.49
N THR A 88 11.48 15.91 9.74
CA THR A 88 12.19 14.91 8.95
C THR A 88 12.45 13.67 9.81
N VAL A 89 12.05 12.50 9.33
CA VAL A 89 12.50 11.20 9.83
C VAL A 89 13.83 10.89 9.14
N PRO A 90 14.97 10.92 9.82
CA PRO A 90 16.29 10.74 9.20
C PRO A 90 16.47 9.34 8.62
N ALA A 91 17.41 9.21 7.68
CA ALA A 91 17.85 7.88 7.20
C ALA A 91 18.34 7.02 8.39
N GLY A 92 18.09 5.72 8.34
CA GLY A 92 18.38 4.79 9.45
C GLY A 92 17.37 4.85 10.61
N THR A 93 16.52 5.87 10.69
CA THR A 93 15.53 6.03 11.77
C THR A 93 14.24 5.31 11.40
N VAL A 94 13.64 4.64 12.37
CA VAL A 94 12.30 4.04 12.28
C VAL A 94 11.35 4.81 13.20
N MET A 95 10.23 5.26 12.65
CA MET A 95 9.12 5.84 13.42
C MET A 95 7.92 4.90 13.35
N VAL A 96 7.42 4.49 14.52
CA VAL A 96 6.30 3.54 14.63
C VAL A 96 5.12 4.23 15.30
N LEU A 97 4.01 4.34 14.60
CA LEU A 97 2.73 4.75 15.15
C LEU A 97 2.05 3.50 15.71
N LEU A 98 1.86 3.46 17.01
CA LEU A 98 1.22 2.32 17.65
C LEU A 98 -0.31 2.35 17.47
N SER A 99 -0.93 1.19 17.56
CA SER A 99 -2.40 1.06 17.51
C SER A 99 -3.09 2.05 18.46
N GLY A 100 -4.17 2.69 17.99
CA GLY A 100 -4.92 3.69 18.74
C GLY A 100 -4.28 5.08 18.75
N THR A 101 -3.15 5.30 18.07
CA THR A 101 -2.50 6.61 17.99
C THR A 101 -2.65 7.25 16.61
N SER A 102 -2.45 8.56 16.56
CA SER A 102 -2.47 9.31 15.30
C SER A 102 -1.33 10.31 15.20
N VAL A 103 -0.84 10.50 13.96
CA VAL A 103 -0.01 11.64 13.60
C VAL A 103 -0.75 12.48 12.57
N THR A 104 -0.93 13.75 12.90
CA THR A 104 -1.52 14.74 11.99
C THR A 104 -0.44 15.66 11.46
N VAL A 105 -0.37 15.79 10.14
CA VAL A 105 0.46 16.78 9.42
C VAL A 105 -0.45 17.91 8.97
N PRO A 106 -0.45 19.09 9.65
CA PRO A 106 -1.32 20.19 9.30
C PRO A 106 -0.98 20.85 7.96
N TYR A 107 -1.91 21.63 7.43
CA TYR A 107 -1.67 22.45 6.26
C TYR A 107 -0.44 23.36 6.45
N GLY A 108 0.40 23.46 5.43
CA GLY A 108 1.64 24.23 5.46
C GLY A 108 2.81 23.52 6.18
N ILE A 109 2.57 22.35 6.76
CA ILE A 109 3.59 21.53 7.42
C ILE A 109 3.97 20.37 6.51
N THR A 110 5.25 20.00 6.52
CA THR A 110 5.79 18.88 5.75
C THR A 110 6.31 17.78 6.68
N LEU A 111 5.98 16.55 6.36
CA LEU A 111 6.59 15.35 6.92
C LEU A 111 7.47 14.70 5.85
N ASP A 112 8.78 14.74 6.05
CA ASP A 112 9.77 14.14 5.17
C ASP A 112 10.26 12.80 5.75
N ILE A 113 10.08 11.70 5.02
CA ILE A 113 10.53 10.37 5.41
C ILE A 113 11.76 10.00 4.59
N LYS A 114 12.95 10.05 5.21
CA LYS A 114 14.22 9.55 4.66
C LYS A 114 14.59 8.20 5.25
N GLY A 115 14.04 7.85 6.41
CA GLY A 115 14.13 6.56 7.08
C GLY A 115 12.90 5.70 6.80
N ARG A 116 12.30 5.16 7.84
CA ARG A 116 11.10 4.32 7.75
C ARG A 116 10.00 4.85 8.67
N LEU A 117 8.77 4.86 8.17
CA LEU A 117 7.57 5.10 8.97
C LEU A 117 6.68 3.86 8.87
N VAL A 118 6.23 3.38 10.02
CA VAL A 118 5.29 2.27 10.16
C VAL A 118 4.06 2.79 10.88
N ALA A 119 2.88 2.54 10.34
CA ALA A 119 1.61 2.79 11.03
C ALA A 119 0.94 1.44 11.29
N ASP A 120 0.95 1.00 12.55
CA ASP A 120 0.34 -0.26 12.95
C ASP A 120 -1.16 -0.29 12.67
N ASN A 121 -1.72 -1.49 12.63
CA ASN A 121 -3.18 -1.66 12.54
C ASN A 121 -3.88 -0.91 13.70
N GLY A 122 -4.87 -0.07 13.35
CA GLY A 122 -5.54 0.84 14.27
C GLY A 122 -4.81 2.18 14.51
N ALA A 123 -3.63 2.40 13.95
CA ALA A 123 -2.99 3.71 13.91
C ALA A 123 -3.51 4.57 12.76
N SER A 124 -3.32 5.88 12.85
CA SER A 124 -3.81 6.83 11.83
C SER A 124 -2.74 7.85 11.43
N LEU A 125 -2.47 7.96 10.13
CA LEU A 125 -1.64 9.00 9.54
C LEU A 125 -2.53 9.98 8.77
N ILE A 126 -2.65 11.22 9.26
CA ILE A 126 -3.57 12.24 8.73
C ILE A 126 -2.77 13.34 8.07
N ILE A 127 -2.88 13.48 6.75
CA ILE A 127 -2.12 14.44 5.96
C ILE A 127 -3.04 15.55 5.46
N ASN A 128 -2.95 16.72 6.09
CA ASN A 128 -3.58 17.96 5.61
C ASN A 128 -2.57 18.87 4.89
N GLY A 129 -1.27 18.65 5.14
CA GLY A 129 -0.14 19.32 4.53
C GLY A 129 0.56 18.46 3.48
N THR A 130 1.88 18.30 3.61
CA THR A 130 2.72 17.57 2.67
C THR A 130 3.35 16.34 3.32
N LEU A 131 3.35 15.22 2.64
CA LEU A 131 4.14 14.04 2.96
C LEU A 131 5.06 13.72 1.78
N ASN A 132 6.35 13.60 2.05
CA ASN A 132 7.32 13.14 1.07
C ASN A 132 8.04 11.89 1.59
N THR A 133 8.20 10.89 0.76
CA THR A 133 9.18 9.82 0.97
C THR A 133 10.30 9.95 -0.06
N TYR A 134 11.50 9.51 0.28
CA TYR A 134 12.69 9.67 -0.54
C TYR A 134 13.28 8.32 -0.95
N GLY A 135 14.13 8.30 -1.96
CA GLY A 135 14.84 7.08 -2.36
C GLY A 135 15.58 6.44 -1.17
N GLY A 136 15.39 5.14 -0.97
CA GLY A 136 15.93 4.40 0.16
C GLY A 136 15.08 4.46 1.44
N SER A 137 13.99 5.22 1.48
CA SER A 137 13.03 5.21 2.59
C SER A 137 11.93 4.17 2.39
N ALA A 138 11.20 3.88 3.48
CA ALA A 138 10.04 3.01 3.45
C ALA A 138 8.85 3.63 4.19
N LEU A 139 7.65 3.40 3.64
CA LEU A 139 6.37 3.73 4.26
C LEU A 139 5.50 2.48 4.30
N ASP A 140 5.23 1.99 5.51
CA ASP A 140 4.41 0.80 5.74
C ASP A 140 3.15 1.18 6.50
N ILE A 141 2.00 0.90 5.92
CA ILE A 141 0.69 1.24 6.51
C ILE A 141 -0.12 -0.04 6.69
N ASP A 142 -0.38 -0.39 7.93
CA ASP A 142 -1.33 -1.44 8.34
C ASP A 142 -2.63 -0.81 8.87
N GLY A 143 -2.58 0.44 9.28
CA GLY A 143 -3.69 1.22 9.80
C GLY A 143 -4.38 2.08 8.73
N THR A 144 -4.72 3.31 9.10
CA THR A 144 -5.36 4.25 8.19
C THR A 144 -4.40 5.35 7.73
N MET A 145 -4.51 5.77 6.48
CA MET A 145 -3.87 6.96 5.97
C MET A 145 -4.88 7.80 5.20
N SER A 146 -5.05 9.06 5.61
CA SER A 146 -5.96 9.99 4.94
C SER A 146 -5.23 11.25 4.51
N ALA A 147 -5.43 11.65 3.25
CA ALA A 147 -4.87 12.85 2.66
C ALA A 147 -6.00 13.78 2.21
N SER A 148 -6.07 14.99 2.78
CA SER A 148 -7.15 15.95 2.51
C SER A 148 -7.07 16.54 1.09
N GLY A 149 -8.09 17.27 0.65
CA GLY A 149 -8.16 17.84 -0.70
C GLY A 149 -7.08 18.88 -1.04
N ARG A 150 -6.39 19.41 -0.03
CA ARG A 150 -5.27 20.35 -0.21
C ARG A 150 -3.91 19.75 0.08
N SER A 151 -3.87 18.48 0.41
CA SER A 151 -2.61 17.79 0.70
C SER A 151 -1.86 17.41 -0.56
N ALA A 152 -0.54 17.25 -0.41
CA ALA A 152 0.34 16.67 -1.41
C ALA A 152 1.09 15.49 -0.81
N VAL A 153 1.01 14.33 -1.45
CA VAL A 153 1.72 13.11 -1.07
C VAL A 153 2.62 12.70 -2.22
N SER A 154 3.92 12.64 -1.97
CA SER A 154 4.93 12.20 -2.95
C SER A 154 5.69 10.99 -2.41
N LEU A 155 5.50 9.85 -3.06
CA LEU A 155 6.07 8.57 -2.66
C LEU A 155 7.22 8.20 -3.60
N SER A 156 8.46 8.53 -3.18
CA SER A 156 9.70 8.20 -3.89
C SER A 156 10.51 7.12 -3.17
N GLY A 157 10.05 6.62 -2.03
CA GLY A 157 10.51 5.44 -1.32
C GLY A 157 9.60 4.24 -1.58
N VAL A 158 9.99 3.07 -1.09
CA VAL A 158 9.14 1.88 -1.14
C VAL A 158 7.91 2.09 -0.27
N THR A 159 6.72 1.80 -0.83
CA THR A 159 5.46 1.92 -0.07
C THR A 159 4.72 0.59 -0.08
N LEU A 160 4.33 0.15 1.12
CA LEU A 160 3.53 -1.05 1.35
C LEU A 160 2.26 -0.68 2.14
N LEU A 161 1.12 -1.01 1.57
CA LEU A 161 -0.18 -0.99 2.25
C LEU A 161 -0.60 -2.44 2.49
N SER A 162 -0.74 -2.84 3.76
CA SER A 162 -1.17 -4.20 4.11
C SER A 162 -2.63 -4.46 3.73
N ASP A 163 -3.11 -5.66 3.95
CA ASP A 163 -4.49 -6.05 3.70
C ASP A 163 -5.51 -5.38 4.66
N THR A 164 -5.05 -4.90 5.81
CA THR A 164 -5.85 -4.14 6.77
C THR A 164 -5.83 -2.63 6.50
N ALA A 165 -4.90 -2.15 5.66
CA ALA A 165 -4.74 -0.74 5.38
C ALA A 165 -5.98 -0.14 4.70
N GLN A 166 -6.38 1.04 5.19
CA GLN A 166 -7.43 1.84 4.59
C GLN A 166 -6.88 3.22 4.24
N THR A 167 -6.79 3.52 2.95
CA THR A 167 -6.19 4.77 2.51
C THR A 167 -7.15 5.60 1.67
N ALA A 168 -7.14 6.92 1.87
CA ALA A 168 -7.98 7.86 1.15
C ALA A 168 -7.17 9.09 0.72
N PHE A 169 -7.17 9.38 -0.58
CA PHE A 169 -6.44 10.49 -1.18
C PHE A 169 -7.41 11.47 -1.85
N ALA A 170 -7.67 12.60 -1.19
CA ALA A 170 -8.51 13.66 -1.73
C ALA A 170 -7.70 14.79 -2.39
N GLY A 171 -6.42 14.94 -2.06
CA GLY A 171 -5.46 15.86 -2.66
C GLY A 171 -4.72 15.25 -3.85
N THR A 172 -3.42 15.53 -3.94
CA THR A 172 -2.54 14.93 -4.94
C THR A 172 -1.74 13.77 -4.33
N LEU A 173 -1.63 12.69 -5.09
CA LEU A 173 -0.77 11.55 -4.81
C LEU A 173 0.13 11.30 -6.02
N ASP A 174 1.43 11.36 -5.83
CA ASP A 174 2.42 11.02 -6.84
C ASP A 174 3.25 9.81 -6.37
N VAL A 175 3.11 8.68 -7.04
CA VAL A 175 3.84 7.43 -6.78
C VAL A 175 5.01 7.35 -7.76
N ASN A 176 6.22 7.60 -7.27
CA ASN A 176 7.44 7.69 -8.08
C ASN A 176 8.40 6.52 -7.84
N SER A 177 8.04 5.56 -6.98
CA SER A 177 8.82 4.37 -6.66
C SER A 177 7.92 3.16 -6.52
N GLU A 178 8.46 2.01 -6.14
CA GLU A 178 7.71 0.77 -5.96
C GLU A 178 6.58 0.95 -4.93
N PHE A 179 5.36 0.61 -5.36
CA PHE A 179 4.15 0.73 -4.58
C PHE A 179 3.39 -0.59 -4.60
N THR A 180 3.12 -1.14 -3.44
CA THR A 180 2.35 -2.37 -3.29
C THR A 180 1.20 -2.14 -2.32
N SER A 181 -0.01 -2.47 -2.74
CA SER A 181 -1.21 -2.39 -1.89
C SER A 181 -1.97 -3.70 -1.90
N TYR A 182 -2.25 -4.21 -0.71
CA TYR A 182 -3.21 -5.30 -0.48
C TYR A 182 -4.49 -4.78 0.20
N GLY A 183 -4.48 -3.55 0.70
CA GLY A 183 -5.59 -2.89 1.38
C GLY A 183 -6.49 -2.08 0.44
N GLU A 184 -7.27 -1.18 1.04
CA GLU A 184 -8.17 -0.31 0.32
C GLU A 184 -7.51 1.02 -0.04
N ILE A 185 -7.66 1.45 -1.30
CA ILE A 185 -7.24 2.75 -1.81
C ILE A 185 -8.46 3.47 -2.35
N GLY A 186 -8.83 4.59 -1.71
CA GLY A 186 -9.86 5.51 -2.20
C GLY A 186 -9.22 6.77 -2.79
N VAL A 187 -9.55 7.12 -4.02
CA VAL A 187 -9.09 8.34 -4.68
C VAL A 187 -10.30 9.24 -4.96
N THR A 188 -10.28 10.45 -4.41
CA THR A 188 -11.25 11.51 -4.69
C THR A 188 -10.60 12.74 -5.32
N GLY A 189 -9.26 12.82 -5.29
CA GLY A 189 -8.43 13.84 -5.92
C GLY A 189 -7.72 13.33 -7.18
N THR A 190 -6.44 13.66 -7.30
CA THR A 190 -5.60 13.22 -8.41
C THR A 190 -4.50 12.29 -7.92
N ALA A 191 -4.42 11.11 -8.51
CA ALA A 191 -3.32 10.17 -8.24
C ALA A 191 -2.55 9.87 -9.54
N ARG A 192 -1.21 9.91 -9.47
CA ARG A 192 -0.31 9.57 -10.56
C ARG A 192 0.57 8.40 -10.14
N PHE A 193 0.52 7.33 -10.91
CA PHE A 193 1.38 6.16 -10.73
C PHE A 193 2.46 6.18 -11.81
N ASN A 194 3.63 6.72 -11.45
CA ASN A 194 4.75 6.95 -12.36
C ASN A 194 5.76 5.79 -12.36
N ALA A 195 5.62 4.85 -11.43
CA ALA A 195 6.53 3.72 -11.25
C ALA A 195 5.76 2.39 -11.23
N LYS A 196 6.47 1.30 -10.95
CA LYS A 196 5.88 -0.02 -10.81
C LYS A 196 4.94 -0.05 -9.60
N SER A 197 3.69 -0.44 -9.86
CA SER A 197 2.65 -0.50 -8.83
C SER A 197 1.91 -1.84 -8.89
N TYR A 198 1.64 -2.42 -7.73
CA TYR A 198 0.82 -3.62 -7.59
C TYR A 198 -0.38 -3.31 -6.69
N ILE A 199 -1.58 -3.57 -7.18
CA ILE A 199 -2.83 -3.39 -6.44
C ILE A 199 -3.50 -4.77 -6.30
N GLY A 200 -3.38 -5.36 -5.13
CA GLY A 200 -3.98 -6.66 -4.79
C GLY A 200 -5.28 -6.56 -4.01
N GLY A 201 -5.55 -5.40 -3.39
CA GLY A 201 -6.75 -5.14 -2.59
C GLY A 201 -7.84 -4.41 -3.36
N LYS A 202 -8.42 -3.37 -2.76
CA LYS A 202 -9.51 -2.58 -3.37
C LYS A 202 -9.00 -1.24 -3.88
N LEU A 203 -9.37 -0.88 -5.12
CA LEU A 203 -9.14 0.43 -5.69
C LEU A 203 -10.49 1.11 -6.01
N GLU A 204 -10.79 2.21 -5.36
CA GLU A 204 -12.00 3.00 -5.60
C GLU A 204 -11.62 4.39 -6.15
N ILE A 205 -11.99 4.65 -7.41
CA ILE A 205 -11.83 5.96 -8.05
C ILE A 205 -13.20 6.63 -8.06
N ARG A 206 -13.39 7.61 -7.18
CA ARG A 206 -14.69 8.26 -6.95
C ARG A 206 -14.99 9.31 -8.00
N ASN A 207 -16.23 9.84 -7.98
CA ASN A 207 -16.66 10.89 -8.91
C ASN A 207 -15.70 12.09 -8.88
N ASN A 208 -15.37 12.61 -10.06
CA ASN A 208 -14.43 13.72 -10.29
C ASN A 208 -12.96 13.43 -9.93
N ALA A 209 -12.64 12.23 -9.45
CA ALA A 209 -11.25 11.83 -9.23
C ALA A 209 -10.56 11.51 -10.56
N GLN A 210 -9.25 11.70 -10.58
CA GLN A 210 -8.40 11.38 -11.72
C GLN A 210 -7.26 10.45 -11.29
N VAL A 211 -7.12 9.32 -11.97
CA VAL A 211 -5.95 8.45 -11.85
C VAL A 211 -5.22 8.41 -13.18
N ILE A 212 -3.93 8.69 -13.16
CA ILE A 212 -3.05 8.70 -14.32
C ILE A 212 -1.96 7.66 -14.10
N ASN A 213 -1.88 6.66 -14.97
CA ASN A 213 -0.81 5.68 -14.94
C ASN A 213 0.19 5.96 -16.05
N THR A 214 1.44 6.21 -15.68
CA THR A 214 2.57 6.37 -16.60
C THR A 214 3.61 5.26 -16.43
N GLY A 215 3.47 4.47 -15.34
CA GLY A 215 4.34 3.35 -15.00
C GLY A 215 3.77 1.99 -15.39
N ALA A 216 4.25 0.95 -14.74
CA ALA A 216 3.73 -0.41 -14.90
C ALA A 216 2.81 -0.74 -13.71
N MET A 217 1.51 -0.80 -13.94
CA MET A 217 0.52 -1.16 -12.94
C MET A 217 0.07 -2.60 -13.14
N ALA A 218 0.07 -3.39 -12.08
CA ALA A 218 -0.51 -4.72 -12.07
C ALA A 218 -1.68 -4.78 -11.08
N LEU A 219 -2.84 -5.26 -11.55
CA LEU A 219 -3.98 -5.59 -10.70
C LEU A 219 -3.88 -7.08 -10.32
N GLY A 220 -3.91 -7.36 -9.03
CA GLY A 220 -3.81 -8.73 -8.51
C GLY A 220 -5.10 -9.54 -8.73
N ASN A 221 -5.01 -10.85 -8.56
CA ASN A 221 -6.13 -11.78 -8.76
C ASN A 221 -7.37 -11.46 -7.89
N ASP A 222 -7.14 -10.98 -6.68
CA ASP A 222 -8.18 -10.67 -5.71
C ASP A 222 -8.52 -9.16 -5.69
N CYS A 223 -7.96 -8.37 -6.63
CA CYS A 223 -8.21 -6.94 -6.73
C CYS A 223 -9.66 -6.68 -7.13
N SER A 224 -10.33 -5.84 -6.35
CA SER A 224 -11.61 -5.24 -6.75
C SER A 224 -11.41 -3.78 -7.10
N TYR A 225 -12.10 -3.29 -8.14
CA TYR A 225 -12.05 -1.86 -8.42
C TYR A 225 -13.43 -1.29 -8.72
N THR A 226 -13.61 -0.03 -8.34
CA THR A 226 -14.79 0.76 -8.68
C THR A 226 -14.32 2.02 -9.39
N LEU A 227 -14.76 2.21 -10.62
CA LEU A 227 -14.41 3.36 -11.45
C LEU A 227 -15.62 4.26 -11.64
N LYS A 228 -15.68 5.36 -10.90
CA LYS A 228 -16.67 6.44 -11.06
C LYS A 228 -16.04 7.76 -11.55
N GLY A 229 -14.72 7.86 -11.45
CA GLY A 229 -13.90 8.97 -11.95
C GLY A 229 -13.22 8.60 -13.27
N MET A 230 -12.12 9.28 -13.57
CA MET A 230 -11.33 9.08 -14.78
C MET A 230 -10.06 8.27 -14.48
N PHE A 231 -9.85 7.21 -15.26
CA PHE A 231 -8.58 6.49 -15.30
C PHE A 231 -7.94 6.68 -16.67
N THR A 232 -6.71 7.17 -16.71
CA THR A 232 -5.94 7.39 -17.93
C THR A 232 -4.66 6.58 -17.90
N ASN A 233 -4.47 5.68 -18.84
CA ASN A 233 -3.19 5.04 -19.08
C ASN A 233 -2.46 5.81 -20.18
N SER A 234 -1.30 6.37 -19.85
CA SER A 234 -0.50 7.14 -20.81
C SER A 234 0.18 6.21 -21.82
N LYS A 235 0.75 6.79 -22.90
CA LYS A 235 1.43 6.05 -23.94
C LYS A 235 2.58 5.15 -23.40
N ASN A 236 3.22 5.56 -22.31
CA ASN A 236 4.33 4.83 -21.69
C ASN A 236 3.88 3.95 -20.52
N GLY A 237 2.63 4.06 -20.10
CA GLY A 237 2.07 3.27 -19.03
C GLY A 237 1.57 1.90 -19.52
N SER A 238 1.67 0.90 -18.67
CA SER A 238 1.06 -0.41 -18.89
C SER A 238 0.16 -0.79 -17.73
N VAL A 239 -0.91 -1.50 -18.03
CA VAL A 239 -1.79 -2.10 -17.01
C VAL A 239 -1.90 -3.59 -17.33
N THR A 240 -1.49 -4.42 -16.37
CA THR A 240 -1.69 -5.86 -16.44
C THR A 240 -2.80 -6.23 -15.47
N ASP A 241 -3.89 -6.76 -16.00
CA ASP A 241 -5.02 -7.23 -15.22
C ASP A 241 -4.88 -8.75 -15.04
N ASN A 242 -4.51 -9.17 -13.83
CA ASN A 242 -4.37 -10.58 -13.47
C ASN A 242 -5.62 -11.14 -12.79
N ARG A 243 -6.71 -10.38 -12.73
CA ARG A 243 -7.96 -10.88 -12.18
C ARG A 243 -8.48 -12.01 -13.05
N ARG A 244 -9.02 -13.03 -12.41
CA ARG A 244 -9.70 -14.11 -13.16
C ARG A 244 -10.96 -13.51 -13.80
N ALA A 245 -11.10 -13.65 -15.11
CA ALA A 245 -12.39 -13.53 -15.74
C ALA A 245 -13.26 -14.67 -15.15
N TYR A 246 -14.27 -14.34 -14.39
CA TYR A 246 -15.34 -15.26 -14.09
C TYR A 246 -16.28 -15.19 -15.29
N ASP A 247 -16.14 -16.16 -16.21
CA ASP A 247 -17.10 -16.44 -17.25
C ASP A 247 -18.39 -17.01 -16.63
#